data_ef6545d8681f633c4d04d15c494facee
#
_entry.id   ef6545d8681f633c4d04d15c494facee
#
_cell.length_a   1.000
_cell.length_b   1.000
_cell.length_c   1.000
_cell.angle_alpha   90.00
_cell.angle_beta   90.00
_cell.angle_gamma   90.00
#
_symmetry.space_group_name_H-M   'P 1'
#
loop_
_entity.id
_entity.type
_entity.pdbx_description
1 polymer ?
#
loop_
_entity_poly.entity_id
_entity_poly.type
_entity_poly.pdbx_seq_one_letter_code
_entity_poly.pdbx_strand_id
1 'polypeptide(L)'
;MNSPACDTDDGALSDVASLIHGDARTELMAIADNTFDAVITDPPYGIDFTRNDLAGRNWDRSRIAFDPEFWAEVKRVAKPGATLLAFGHSRTFARMSVAIEDAGFVIVDTLASINGQGYAAGFRDMEAGLTRAGSDRASDFQGWGNVLRPAFEPIVLARNLSPAESMTQAILDGGSGGLNIGVTRIPAIDADRSRTPGRPNEANHWRIQRTGEAKSVPHPRGRMPSNVLLQHGTECGPGGVCQADCPAELIRLQGLASRGRNPDARRFYQGFYHHPKAPLSERTSVDGITGPTVKAQGVMDWLVALAVRPGELVLDPFAGTGSTLLACARAGVRSVGIEIEDAYVQIIRERFRALTDQ
;
A
#
# COMPACT_ATOMS: atom_id res chain seq x y z
N MET A 1 30.15 8.94 15.47
CA MET A 1 30.40 7.61 14.87
C MET A 1 29.82 7.67 13.48
N ASN A 2 30.68 7.51 12.47
CA ASN A 2 30.33 7.78 11.09
C ASN A 2 29.30 6.78 10.56
N SER A 3 28.21 7.33 10.03
CA SER A 3 27.27 6.59 9.17
C SER A 3 28.02 6.06 7.95
N PRO A 4 27.83 4.80 7.51
CA PRO A 4 28.41 4.37 6.24
C PRO A 4 27.73 5.17 5.14
N ALA A 5 28.50 6.05 4.53
CA ALA A 5 28.12 6.81 3.36
C ALA A 5 27.97 5.85 2.19
N CYS A 6 26.81 5.82 1.59
CA CYS A 6 26.65 5.45 0.20
C CYS A 6 27.05 6.71 -0.60
N ASP A 7 28.36 6.96 -0.62
CA ASP A 7 28.95 8.06 -1.40
C ASP A 7 29.16 7.59 -2.84
N THR A 8 28.09 7.70 -3.65
CA THR A 8 28.24 7.93 -5.07
C THR A 8 27.33 9.10 -5.43
N ASP A 9 27.91 10.21 -5.80
CA ASP A 9 27.29 11.49 -6.19
C ASP A 9 26.27 11.34 -7.34
N ASP A 10 26.21 10.19 -7.99
CA ASP A 10 25.31 9.85 -9.09
C ASP A 10 23.90 9.36 -8.65
N GLY A 11 23.70 9.02 -7.39
CA GLY A 11 22.44 8.46 -6.87
C GLY A 11 21.58 9.40 -6.02
N ALA A 12 22.11 10.55 -5.59
CA ALA A 12 21.37 11.49 -4.75
C ALA A 12 20.27 12.21 -5.55
N LEU A 13 19.03 12.13 -5.09
CA LEU A 13 17.89 12.86 -5.64
C LEU A 13 17.62 14.16 -4.88
N SER A 14 17.91 14.14 -3.58
CA SER A 14 17.79 15.25 -2.64
C SER A 14 18.55 14.91 -1.36
N ASP A 15 18.56 15.82 -0.38
CA ASP A 15 19.17 15.59 0.96
C ASP A 15 18.56 14.38 1.70
N VAL A 16 17.36 13.92 1.30
CA VAL A 16 16.63 12.86 1.98
C VAL A 16 16.32 11.64 1.09
N ALA A 17 16.62 11.68 -0.20
CA ALA A 17 16.29 10.57 -1.11
C ALA A 17 17.47 10.21 -2.01
N SER A 18 17.71 8.91 -2.13
CA SER A 18 18.72 8.33 -3.02
C SER A 18 18.09 7.27 -3.93
N LEU A 19 18.64 7.09 -5.12
CA LEU A 19 18.20 6.11 -6.11
C LEU A 19 19.40 5.29 -6.60
N ILE A 20 19.24 3.98 -6.54
CA ILE A 20 20.18 3.01 -7.11
C ILE A 20 19.57 2.50 -8.42
N HIS A 21 20.30 2.67 -9.53
CA HIS A 21 19.90 2.10 -10.81
C HIS A 21 20.46 0.68 -10.92
N GLY A 22 19.64 -0.35 -10.79
CA GLY A 22 20.09 -1.73 -10.82
C GLY A 22 19.01 -2.75 -10.54
N ASP A 23 19.39 -4.02 -10.60
CA ASP A 23 18.51 -5.14 -10.21
C ASP A 23 18.50 -5.27 -8.67
N ALA A 24 17.31 -5.22 -8.08
CA ALA A 24 17.13 -5.29 -6.64
C ALA A 24 17.78 -6.53 -5.98
N ARG A 25 17.85 -7.68 -6.68
CA ARG A 25 18.55 -8.87 -6.17
C ARG A 25 20.03 -8.62 -5.97
N THR A 26 20.66 -7.94 -6.93
CA THR A 26 22.09 -7.66 -6.89
C THR A 26 22.41 -6.53 -5.94
N GLU A 27 21.63 -5.45 -6.02
CA GLU A 27 21.91 -4.24 -5.25
C GLU A 27 21.70 -4.44 -3.74
N LEU A 28 20.71 -5.24 -3.33
CA LEU A 28 20.50 -5.59 -1.92
C LEU A 28 21.71 -6.26 -1.30
N MET A 29 22.42 -7.12 -2.03
CA MET A 29 23.61 -7.83 -1.51
C MET A 29 24.76 -6.87 -1.11
N ALA A 30 24.83 -5.69 -1.71
CA ALA A 30 25.82 -4.68 -1.38
C ALA A 30 25.44 -3.83 -0.16
N ILE A 31 24.20 -3.89 0.29
CA ILE A 31 23.69 -3.11 1.42
C ILE A 31 23.98 -3.85 2.74
N ALA A 32 24.43 -3.10 3.74
CA ALA A 32 24.72 -3.64 5.05
C ALA A 32 23.47 -4.15 5.78
N ASP A 33 23.63 -5.13 6.66
CA ASP A 33 22.58 -5.64 7.52
C ASP A 33 21.98 -4.54 8.40
N ASN A 34 20.69 -4.66 8.73
CA ASN A 34 20.00 -3.77 9.67
C ASN A 34 20.12 -2.28 9.32
N THR A 35 20.03 -1.95 8.05
CA THR A 35 20.15 -0.57 7.54
C THR A 35 18.83 0.19 7.62
N PHE A 36 17.72 -0.44 7.21
CA PHE A 36 16.44 0.24 6.99
C PHE A 36 15.46 0.07 8.15
N ASP A 37 14.79 1.15 8.48
CA ASP A 37 13.77 1.21 9.54
C ASP A 37 12.40 0.70 9.07
N ALA A 38 12.13 0.80 7.78
CA ALA A 38 10.95 0.24 7.14
C ALA A 38 11.19 -0.09 5.67
N VAL A 39 10.35 -0.97 5.13
CA VAL A 39 10.28 -1.28 3.70
C VAL A 39 8.86 -1.00 3.21
N ILE A 40 8.71 -0.13 2.21
CA ILE A 40 7.41 0.20 1.61
C ILE A 40 7.57 0.05 0.10
N THR A 41 6.88 -0.90 -0.51
CA THR A 41 7.21 -1.30 -1.87
C THR A 41 6.01 -1.83 -2.66
N ASP A 42 6.09 -1.69 -3.99
CA ASP A 42 5.13 -2.19 -4.97
C ASP A 42 5.80 -3.17 -5.93
N PRO A 43 6.03 -4.42 -5.51
CA PRO A 43 6.77 -5.40 -6.30
C PRO A 43 5.98 -5.85 -7.53
N PRO A 44 6.65 -6.44 -8.55
CA PRO A 44 5.98 -7.06 -9.69
C PRO A 44 4.93 -8.09 -9.27
N TYR A 45 3.70 -7.99 -9.82
CA TYR A 45 2.59 -8.84 -9.40
C TYR A 45 2.57 -10.24 -10.01
N GLY A 46 3.42 -10.50 -11.02
CA GLY A 46 3.48 -11.80 -11.72
C GLY A 46 2.18 -12.17 -12.44
N ILE A 47 1.47 -11.18 -12.97
CA ILE A 47 0.20 -11.37 -13.71
C ILE A 47 0.35 -11.27 -15.22
N ASP A 48 1.59 -11.27 -15.73
CA ASP A 48 1.94 -11.08 -17.13
C ASP A 48 1.43 -9.74 -17.71
N PHE A 49 1.40 -8.70 -16.88
CA PHE A 49 0.91 -7.37 -17.28
C PHE A 49 1.69 -6.80 -18.47
N THR A 50 3.00 -7.07 -18.52
CA THR A 50 3.89 -6.60 -19.56
C THR A 50 3.95 -7.51 -20.80
N ARG A 51 3.09 -8.54 -20.88
CA ARG A 51 3.12 -9.53 -21.98
C ARG A 51 3.04 -8.92 -23.37
N ASN A 52 2.33 -7.81 -23.49
CA ASN A 52 2.12 -7.10 -24.77
C ASN A 52 2.82 -5.74 -24.78
N ASP A 53 3.80 -5.52 -23.89
CA ASP A 53 4.56 -4.28 -23.86
C ASP A 53 5.50 -4.21 -25.07
N LEU A 54 5.22 -3.28 -25.99
CA LEU A 54 6.00 -3.06 -27.20
C LEU A 54 7.43 -2.59 -26.91
N ALA A 55 7.69 -2.07 -25.71
CA ALA A 55 9.03 -1.68 -25.27
C ALA A 55 9.87 -2.87 -24.77
N GLY A 56 9.30 -4.09 -24.76
CA GLY A 56 10.02 -5.32 -24.37
C GLY A 56 10.27 -5.46 -22.86
N ARG A 57 9.65 -4.63 -22.03
CA ARG A 57 9.81 -4.69 -20.57
C ARG A 57 9.21 -5.98 -20.02
N ASN A 58 9.99 -6.72 -19.23
CA ASN A 58 9.63 -8.04 -18.74
C ASN A 58 9.62 -8.14 -17.21
N TRP A 59 9.72 -7.02 -16.50
CA TRP A 59 9.85 -7.01 -15.04
C TRP A 59 8.73 -7.77 -14.31
N ASP A 60 7.48 -7.73 -14.79
CA ASP A 60 6.34 -8.45 -14.18
C ASP A 60 6.46 -9.99 -14.31
N ARG A 61 7.31 -10.50 -15.21
CA ARG A 61 7.55 -11.95 -15.40
C ARG A 61 8.61 -12.51 -14.49
N SER A 62 9.37 -11.68 -13.81
CA SER A 62 10.48 -12.10 -12.94
C SER A 62 10.03 -13.02 -11.80
N ARG A 63 8.77 -12.89 -11.38
CA ARG A 63 8.18 -13.58 -10.21
C ARG A 63 8.98 -13.37 -8.92
N ILE A 64 9.80 -12.35 -8.88
CA ILE A 64 10.68 -12.01 -7.76
C ILE A 64 9.89 -11.85 -6.44
N ALA A 65 8.66 -11.33 -6.50
CA ALA A 65 7.79 -11.17 -5.35
C ALA A 65 7.34 -12.49 -4.72
N PHE A 66 7.55 -13.64 -5.40
CA PHE A 66 7.19 -14.98 -4.91
C PHE A 66 8.41 -15.80 -4.47
N ASP A 67 9.57 -15.16 -4.42
CA ASP A 67 10.83 -15.78 -4.09
C ASP A 67 11.21 -15.49 -2.63
N PRO A 68 11.20 -16.50 -1.75
CA PRO A 68 11.59 -16.32 -0.35
C PRO A 68 13.04 -15.85 -0.17
N GLU A 69 13.96 -16.23 -1.09
CA GLU A 69 15.37 -15.81 -1.00
C GLU A 69 15.49 -14.29 -1.19
N PHE A 70 14.72 -13.72 -2.12
CA PHE A 70 14.65 -12.27 -2.29
C PHE A 70 14.17 -11.58 -1.01
N TRP A 71 13.08 -12.07 -0.41
CA TRP A 71 12.54 -11.47 0.82
C TRP A 71 13.47 -11.71 2.02
N ALA A 72 14.28 -12.77 2.02
CA ALA A 72 15.31 -12.98 3.04
C ALA A 72 16.40 -11.90 2.98
N GLU A 73 16.80 -11.47 1.77
CA GLU A 73 17.72 -10.33 1.61
C GLU A 73 17.07 -9.01 2.05
N VAL A 74 15.79 -8.79 1.71
CA VAL A 74 15.02 -7.63 2.22
C VAL A 74 14.97 -7.65 3.74
N LYS A 75 14.77 -8.83 4.34
CA LYS A 75 14.78 -9.00 5.80
C LYS A 75 16.13 -8.70 6.41
N ARG A 76 17.23 -9.16 5.81
CA ARG A 76 18.60 -8.94 6.27
C ARG A 76 18.93 -7.45 6.37
N VAL A 77 18.57 -6.68 5.34
CA VAL A 77 18.85 -5.23 5.32
C VAL A 77 17.88 -4.42 6.18
N ALA A 78 16.74 -4.98 6.57
CA ALA A 78 15.78 -4.34 7.46
C ALA A 78 16.17 -4.55 8.93
N LYS A 79 16.07 -3.50 9.76
CA LYS A 79 16.34 -3.59 11.19
C LYS A 79 15.37 -4.54 11.91
N PRO A 80 15.75 -5.13 13.06
CA PRO A 80 14.80 -5.81 13.92
C PRO A 80 13.59 -4.92 14.23
N GLY A 81 12.39 -5.49 14.14
CA GLY A 81 11.13 -4.77 14.31
C GLY A 81 10.66 -3.94 13.12
N ALA A 82 11.48 -3.74 12.09
CA ALA A 82 11.13 -2.96 10.90
C ALA A 82 9.80 -3.40 10.29
N THR A 83 9.02 -2.41 9.84
CA THR A 83 7.74 -2.64 9.16
C THR A 83 7.98 -2.90 7.67
N LEU A 84 7.36 -3.96 7.14
CA LEU A 84 7.22 -4.20 5.72
C LEU A 84 5.78 -3.93 5.28
N LEU A 85 5.60 -3.08 4.27
CA LEU A 85 4.34 -2.84 3.56
C LEU A 85 4.56 -3.16 2.09
N ALA A 86 4.00 -4.27 1.61
CA ALA A 86 4.15 -4.73 0.23
C ALA A 86 2.81 -4.80 -0.48
N PHE A 87 2.65 -4.02 -1.54
CA PHE A 87 1.47 -4.07 -2.40
C PHE A 87 1.42 -5.39 -3.17
N GLY A 88 0.22 -5.84 -3.48
CA GLY A 88 0.02 -7.05 -4.24
C GLY A 88 -1.27 -7.02 -5.06
N HIS A 89 -1.37 -7.94 -6.01
CA HIS A 89 -2.58 -8.11 -6.78
C HIS A 89 -3.48 -9.18 -6.14
N SER A 90 -4.82 -8.97 -6.15
CA SER A 90 -5.80 -9.87 -5.53
C SER A 90 -5.68 -11.34 -5.94
N ARG A 91 -5.13 -11.64 -7.14
CA ARG A 91 -4.92 -13.02 -7.63
C ARG A 91 -3.66 -13.68 -7.13
N THR A 92 -2.65 -12.91 -6.75
CA THR A 92 -1.28 -13.42 -6.53
C THR A 92 -0.69 -13.05 -5.17
N PHE A 93 -1.27 -12.08 -4.44
CA PHE A 93 -0.71 -11.61 -3.16
C PHE A 93 -0.56 -12.74 -2.12
N ALA A 94 -1.42 -13.76 -2.16
CA ALA A 94 -1.31 -14.89 -1.23
C ALA A 94 0.04 -15.62 -1.38
N ARG A 95 0.56 -15.77 -2.63
CA ARG A 95 1.88 -16.37 -2.87
C ARG A 95 3.01 -15.47 -2.37
N MET A 96 2.89 -14.17 -2.56
CA MET A 96 3.85 -13.20 -2.03
C MET A 96 3.83 -13.20 -0.51
N SER A 97 2.66 -13.24 0.11
CA SER A 97 2.53 -13.30 1.57
C SER A 97 3.21 -14.54 2.15
N VAL A 98 3.04 -15.70 1.51
CA VAL A 98 3.75 -16.94 1.91
C VAL A 98 5.26 -16.78 1.72
N ALA A 99 5.73 -16.23 0.60
CA ALA A 99 7.16 -16.02 0.38
C ALA A 99 7.79 -15.06 1.42
N ILE A 100 7.06 -14.03 1.83
CA ILE A 100 7.48 -13.09 2.90
C ILE A 100 7.55 -13.84 4.25
N GLU A 101 6.58 -14.69 4.56
CA GLU A 101 6.56 -15.50 5.78
C GLU A 101 7.67 -16.55 5.78
N ASP A 102 7.88 -17.28 4.67
CA ASP A 102 8.96 -18.26 4.48
C ASP A 102 10.36 -17.62 4.61
N ALA A 103 10.51 -16.35 4.26
CA ALA A 103 11.71 -15.56 4.50
C ALA A 103 11.92 -15.18 5.98
N GLY A 104 10.98 -15.52 6.85
CA GLY A 104 11.03 -15.32 8.29
C GLY A 104 10.49 -13.98 8.79
N PHE A 105 9.76 -13.23 7.97
CA PHE A 105 8.93 -12.13 8.47
C PHE A 105 7.71 -12.65 9.22
N VAL A 106 7.20 -11.90 10.18
CA VAL A 106 5.93 -12.18 10.84
C VAL A 106 4.83 -11.38 10.14
N ILE A 107 3.86 -12.08 9.53
CA ILE A 107 2.68 -11.43 8.95
C ILE A 107 1.81 -10.89 10.09
N VAL A 108 1.49 -9.61 10.05
CA VAL A 108 0.67 -8.93 11.07
C VAL A 108 -0.76 -8.74 10.61
N ASP A 109 -0.94 -8.29 9.36
CA ASP A 109 -2.26 -7.99 8.79
C ASP A 109 -2.16 -7.89 7.26
N THR A 110 -3.31 -7.73 6.61
CA THR A 110 -3.42 -7.30 5.22
C THR A 110 -4.33 -6.07 5.15
N LEU A 111 -3.80 -4.96 4.65
CA LEU A 111 -4.62 -3.79 4.39
C LEU A 111 -5.35 -3.97 3.05
N ALA A 112 -6.58 -3.51 2.99
CA ALA A 112 -7.40 -3.52 1.79
C ALA A 112 -7.51 -2.11 1.22
N SER A 113 -6.80 -1.83 0.12
CA SER A 113 -6.99 -0.60 -0.64
C SER A 113 -8.12 -0.83 -1.66
N ILE A 114 -9.26 -0.17 -1.45
CA ILE A 114 -10.46 -0.32 -2.26
C ILE A 114 -10.59 0.87 -3.19
N ASN A 115 -10.64 0.58 -4.49
CA ASN A 115 -10.76 1.54 -5.56
C ASN A 115 -12.11 1.39 -6.27
N GLY A 116 -12.95 2.43 -6.25
CA GLY A 116 -14.30 2.37 -6.79
C GLY A 116 -14.41 2.14 -8.29
N GLN A 117 -13.41 2.52 -9.05
CA GLN A 117 -13.45 2.30 -10.50
C GLN A 117 -12.94 0.93 -10.92
N GLY A 118 -12.14 0.26 -10.07
CA GLY A 118 -11.46 -0.98 -10.41
C GLY A 118 -10.52 -0.83 -11.62
N TYR A 119 -9.71 -1.83 -11.86
CA TYR A 119 -8.88 -1.88 -13.06
C TYR A 119 -9.64 -2.57 -14.20
N ALA A 120 -9.71 -1.94 -15.36
CA ALA A 120 -10.35 -2.53 -16.55
C ALA A 120 -9.51 -3.66 -17.19
N ALA A 121 -8.76 -4.42 -16.37
CA ALA A 121 -7.84 -5.41 -16.86
C ALA A 121 -8.55 -6.75 -17.13
N GLY A 122 -8.58 -7.13 -18.40
CA GLY A 122 -8.79 -8.52 -18.79
C GLY A 122 -10.23 -8.97 -18.91
N PHE A 123 -11.24 -8.07 -18.82
CA PHE A 123 -12.59 -8.47 -19.19
C PHE A 123 -12.60 -8.95 -20.64
N ARG A 124 -12.99 -10.19 -20.83
CA ARG A 124 -13.23 -10.76 -22.16
C ARG A 124 -14.68 -11.17 -22.22
N ASP A 125 -15.38 -10.59 -23.17
CA ASP A 125 -16.71 -11.01 -23.54
C ASP A 125 -16.63 -12.42 -24.14
N MET A 126 -17.31 -13.37 -23.50
CA MET A 126 -17.26 -14.77 -23.89
C MET A 126 -18.02 -14.99 -25.19
N GLU A 127 -19.15 -14.31 -25.43
CA GLU A 127 -19.91 -14.37 -26.67
C GLU A 127 -19.03 -13.91 -27.83
N ALA A 128 -18.42 -12.75 -27.73
CA ALA A 128 -17.52 -12.23 -28.76
C ALA A 128 -16.30 -13.13 -29.00
N GLY A 129 -15.78 -13.76 -27.94
CA GLY A 129 -14.70 -14.75 -28.05
C GLY A 129 -15.09 -15.99 -28.82
N LEU A 130 -16.23 -16.57 -28.48
CA LEU A 130 -16.77 -17.76 -29.11
C LEU A 130 -17.20 -17.50 -30.56
N THR A 131 -17.78 -16.33 -30.86
CA THR A 131 -18.11 -15.91 -32.23
C THR A 131 -16.87 -15.85 -33.11
N ARG A 132 -15.78 -15.26 -32.63
CA ARG A 132 -14.49 -15.22 -33.34
C ARG A 132 -13.89 -16.60 -33.56
N ALA A 133 -14.15 -17.54 -32.66
CA ALA A 133 -13.72 -18.92 -32.78
C ALA A 133 -14.65 -19.77 -33.69
N GLY A 134 -15.75 -19.19 -34.24
CA GLY A 134 -16.70 -19.89 -35.10
C GLY A 134 -17.60 -20.89 -34.36
N SER A 135 -17.81 -20.69 -33.04
CA SER A 135 -18.65 -21.59 -32.25
C SER A 135 -20.13 -21.24 -32.38
N ASP A 136 -20.95 -22.24 -32.59
CA ASP A 136 -22.43 -22.16 -32.59
C ASP A 136 -23.01 -21.89 -31.19
N ARG A 137 -22.19 -22.07 -30.15
CA ARG A 137 -22.57 -21.83 -28.76
C ARG A 137 -22.36 -20.39 -28.30
N ALA A 138 -22.01 -19.46 -29.18
CA ALA A 138 -21.72 -18.09 -28.78
C ALA A 138 -22.91 -17.42 -28.07
N SER A 139 -24.13 -17.65 -28.58
CA SER A 139 -25.36 -17.09 -27.99
C SER A 139 -25.67 -17.59 -26.56
N ASP A 140 -25.19 -18.77 -26.18
CA ASP A 140 -25.40 -19.33 -24.85
C ASP A 140 -24.66 -18.49 -23.79
N PHE A 141 -23.67 -17.71 -24.22
CA PHE A 141 -22.79 -16.91 -23.37
C PHE A 141 -23.02 -15.40 -23.48
N GLN A 142 -24.18 -14.97 -23.98
CA GLN A 142 -24.54 -13.57 -24.00
C GLN A 142 -24.56 -12.98 -22.61
N GLY A 143 -23.79 -11.90 -22.39
CA GLY A 143 -23.63 -11.24 -21.08
C GLY A 143 -22.67 -11.95 -20.12
N TRP A 144 -22.00 -13.02 -20.53
CA TRP A 144 -20.99 -13.71 -19.74
C TRP A 144 -19.60 -13.12 -19.99
N GLY A 145 -18.87 -12.90 -18.90
CA GLY A 145 -17.46 -12.49 -18.91
C GLY A 145 -16.59 -13.47 -18.13
N ASN A 146 -15.29 -13.38 -18.29
CA ASN A 146 -14.34 -14.32 -17.69
C ASN A 146 -13.75 -13.86 -16.35
N VAL A 147 -13.88 -12.57 -15.98
CA VAL A 147 -13.34 -12.00 -14.74
C VAL A 147 -14.22 -10.88 -14.22
N LEU A 148 -14.13 -10.61 -12.94
CA LEU A 148 -14.64 -9.38 -12.33
C LEU A 148 -13.61 -8.26 -12.49
N ARG A 149 -14.07 -7.01 -12.41
CA ARG A 149 -13.20 -5.83 -12.38
C ARG A 149 -12.47 -5.79 -11.01
N PRO A 150 -11.13 -5.86 -10.96
CA PRO A 150 -10.42 -5.79 -9.71
C PRO A 150 -10.54 -4.39 -9.09
N ALA A 151 -11.16 -4.31 -7.92
CA ALA A 151 -11.34 -3.08 -7.15
C ALA A 151 -10.65 -3.14 -5.77
N PHE A 152 -9.98 -4.23 -5.49
CA PHE A 152 -9.26 -4.50 -4.25
C PHE A 152 -7.78 -4.72 -4.54
N GLU A 153 -6.94 -3.92 -3.90
CA GLU A 153 -5.49 -4.04 -3.92
C GLU A 153 -5.02 -4.34 -2.49
N PRO A 154 -4.55 -5.56 -2.19
CA PRO A 154 -4.06 -5.92 -0.87
C PRO A 154 -2.67 -5.33 -0.64
N ILE A 155 -2.39 -4.96 0.62
CA ILE A 155 -1.07 -4.53 1.08
C ILE A 155 -0.71 -5.43 2.25
N VAL A 156 0.30 -6.29 2.09
CA VAL A 156 0.79 -7.14 3.18
C VAL A 156 1.50 -6.26 4.20
N LEU A 157 1.08 -6.35 5.46
CA LEU A 157 1.76 -5.75 6.60
C LEU A 157 2.50 -6.84 7.35
N ALA A 158 3.82 -6.78 7.36
CA ALA A 158 4.68 -7.71 8.07
C ALA A 158 5.71 -7.00 8.95
N ARG A 159 6.40 -7.78 9.78
CA ARG A 159 7.42 -7.32 10.73
C ARG A 159 8.68 -8.16 10.64
N ASN A 160 9.83 -7.50 10.67
CA ASN A 160 11.10 -8.18 10.87
C ASN A 160 11.29 -8.52 12.36
N LEU A 161 10.59 -9.56 12.82
CA LEU A 161 10.67 -10.08 14.18
C LEU A 161 10.91 -11.59 14.13
N SER A 162 11.55 -12.14 15.15
CA SER A 162 11.46 -13.57 15.41
C SER A 162 10.13 -13.89 16.10
N PRO A 163 9.57 -15.11 15.93
CA PRO A 163 8.28 -15.47 16.53
C PRO A 163 8.20 -15.35 18.06
N ALA A 164 9.34 -15.39 18.74
CA ALA A 164 9.45 -15.27 20.20
C ALA A 164 9.71 -13.84 20.67
N GLU A 165 10.00 -12.90 19.76
CA GLU A 165 10.40 -11.54 20.06
C GLU A 165 9.21 -10.59 20.12
N SER A 166 9.17 -9.73 21.14
CA SER A 166 8.19 -8.66 21.18
C SER A 166 8.67 -7.41 20.46
N MET A 167 7.76 -6.63 19.88
CA MET A 167 8.06 -5.31 19.29
C MET A 167 8.77 -4.39 20.29
N THR A 168 8.39 -4.44 21.56
CA THR A 168 9.01 -3.63 22.62
C THR A 168 10.48 -4.02 22.77
N GLN A 169 10.79 -5.32 22.78
CA GLN A 169 12.17 -5.77 22.90
C GLN A 169 13.00 -5.39 21.69
N ALA A 170 12.48 -5.58 20.46
CA ALA A 170 13.17 -5.16 19.24
C ALA A 170 13.54 -3.67 19.26
N ILE A 171 12.64 -2.81 19.75
CA ILE A 171 12.91 -1.37 19.87
C ILE A 171 13.96 -1.08 20.95
N LEU A 172 13.92 -1.77 22.10
CA LEU A 172 14.90 -1.60 23.18
C LEU A 172 16.30 -2.02 22.74
N ASP A 173 16.40 -3.03 21.89
CA ASP A 173 17.66 -3.54 21.33
C ASP A 173 18.18 -2.69 20.14
N GLY A 174 17.64 -1.50 19.94
CA GLY A 174 18.10 -0.56 18.92
C GLY A 174 17.43 -0.75 17.55
N GLY A 175 16.41 -1.58 17.49
CA GLY A 175 15.61 -1.79 16.29
C GLY A 175 14.58 -0.69 16.03
N SER A 176 13.71 -0.94 15.08
CA SER A 176 12.69 -0.02 14.59
C SER A 176 11.29 -0.63 14.67
N GLY A 177 10.29 0.09 14.20
CA GLY A 177 8.95 -0.44 14.00
C GLY A 177 7.87 0.24 14.83
N GLY A 178 6.73 -0.45 14.94
CA GLY A 178 5.49 0.12 15.44
C GLY A 178 4.66 0.74 14.30
N LEU A 179 3.43 1.12 14.61
CA LEU A 179 2.57 1.89 13.71
C LEU A 179 2.19 3.19 14.39
N ASN A 180 2.31 4.29 13.68
CA ASN A 180 1.95 5.60 14.18
C ASN A 180 0.43 5.82 14.15
N ILE A 181 -0.27 5.09 14.99
CA ILE A 181 -1.72 5.23 15.15
C ILE A 181 -2.11 6.67 15.53
N GLY A 182 -1.20 7.40 16.18
CA GLY A 182 -1.46 8.76 16.63
C GLY A 182 -1.77 9.75 15.50
N VAL A 183 -1.01 9.68 14.40
CA VAL A 183 -1.17 10.59 13.24
C VAL A 183 -2.17 10.07 12.23
N THR A 184 -2.42 8.76 12.19
CA THR A 184 -3.34 8.12 11.25
C THR A 184 -4.77 7.95 11.80
N ARG A 185 -5.08 8.52 12.98
CA ARG A 185 -6.42 8.48 13.55
C ARG A 185 -7.44 9.18 12.67
N ILE A 186 -8.60 8.53 12.55
CA ILE A 186 -9.76 9.09 11.85
C ILE A 186 -10.49 10.03 12.83
N PRO A 187 -10.74 11.31 12.47
CA PRO A 187 -11.42 12.25 13.34
C PRO A 187 -12.75 11.69 13.86
N ALA A 188 -13.00 11.84 15.17
CA ALA A 188 -14.27 11.45 15.76
C ALA A 188 -15.31 12.55 15.50
N ILE A 189 -16.50 12.14 15.06
CA ILE A 189 -17.67 13.03 14.98
C ILE A 189 -18.42 13.01 16.30
N ASP A 190 -19.28 14.03 16.58
CA ASP A 190 -20.00 14.17 17.84
C ASP A 190 -20.87 12.96 18.18
N ALA A 191 -21.41 12.28 17.19
CA ALA A 191 -22.17 11.05 17.38
C ALA A 191 -21.34 9.91 18.02
N ASP A 192 -20.02 9.96 17.95
CA ASP A 192 -19.12 8.97 18.56
C ASP A 192 -18.97 9.16 20.06
N ARG A 193 -19.33 10.34 20.57
CA ARG A 193 -19.29 10.68 22.01
C ARG A 193 -20.52 10.20 22.76
N SER A 194 -21.57 9.80 22.05
CA SER A 194 -22.87 9.40 22.64
C SER A 194 -22.99 7.89 22.90
N ARG A 195 -21.90 7.19 23.22
CA ARG A 195 -22.00 5.75 23.54
C ARG A 195 -22.79 5.53 24.83
N THR A 196 -23.98 4.97 24.69
CA THR A 196 -24.71 4.33 25.78
C THR A 196 -23.85 3.19 26.34
N PRO A 197 -23.79 3.00 27.68
CA PRO A 197 -23.14 1.83 28.26
C PRO A 197 -23.67 0.56 27.58
N GLY A 198 -22.76 -0.28 27.08
CA GLY A 198 -23.18 -1.57 26.53
C GLY A 198 -23.90 -2.38 27.56
N ARG A 199 -24.99 -3.04 27.18
CA ARG A 199 -25.60 -4.06 28.02
C ARG A 199 -24.55 -5.08 28.43
N PRO A 200 -24.54 -5.56 29.70
CA PRO A 200 -23.73 -6.70 30.09
C PRO A 200 -24.05 -7.87 29.16
N ASN A 201 -23.03 -8.41 28.51
CA ASN A 201 -23.23 -9.52 27.58
C ASN A 201 -23.13 -10.83 28.36
N GLU A 202 -24.24 -11.40 28.73
CA GLU A 202 -24.33 -12.62 29.53
C GLU A 202 -23.90 -13.91 28.80
N ALA A 203 -23.48 -13.83 27.54
CA ALA A 203 -23.39 -15.01 26.67
C ALA A 203 -22.05 -15.26 25.97
N ASN A 204 -20.90 -14.81 26.46
CA ASN A 204 -19.63 -15.14 25.81
C ASN A 204 -18.57 -15.67 26.78
N HIS A 205 -18.51 -17.00 26.92
CA HIS A 205 -17.53 -17.75 27.71
C HIS A 205 -16.04 -17.57 27.31
N TRP A 206 -15.74 -16.81 26.26
CA TRP A 206 -14.38 -16.61 25.71
C TRP A 206 -13.80 -15.23 25.97
N ARG A 207 -14.51 -14.33 26.67
CA ARG A 207 -13.98 -13.02 27.05
C ARG A 207 -13.64 -13.02 28.54
N ILE A 208 -12.34 -12.74 28.83
CA ILE A 208 -11.88 -12.35 30.16
C ILE A 208 -12.88 -11.33 30.72
N GLN A 209 -13.54 -11.67 31.82
CA GLN A 209 -14.46 -10.79 32.54
C GLN A 209 -13.68 -9.53 32.95
N ARG A 210 -13.86 -8.44 32.21
CA ARG A 210 -13.51 -7.12 32.71
C ARG A 210 -14.62 -6.69 33.67
N THR A 211 -14.42 -6.98 34.94
CA THR A 211 -15.23 -6.44 36.01
C THR A 211 -14.89 -4.98 36.18
N GLY A 212 -15.73 -4.09 35.69
CA GLY A 212 -15.67 -2.66 35.83
C GLY A 212 -16.41 -1.96 34.72
N GLU A 213 -17.23 -0.98 35.03
CA GLU A 213 -17.86 -0.08 34.06
C GLU A 213 -16.78 0.76 33.36
N ALA A 214 -16.08 0.16 32.40
CA ALA A 214 -15.20 0.91 31.52
C ALA A 214 -16.07 1.69 30.53
N LYS A 215 -16.49 2.87 30.89
CA LYS A 215 -16.97 3.88 29.95
C LYS A 215 -15.82 4.10 28.97
N SER A 216 -15.91 3.54 27.77
CA SER A 216 -14.94 3.78 26.73
C SER A 216 -15.08 5.24 26.28
N VAL A 217 -14.29 6.10 26.88
CA VAL A 217 -14.19 7.50 26.45
C VAL A 217 -13.52 7.50 25.08
N PRO A 218 -14.14 8.09 24.06
CA PRO A 218 -13.48 8.22 22.76
C PRO A 218 -12.14 8.92 22.92
N HIS A 219 -11.13 8.42 22.24
CA HIS A 219 -9.82 9.07 22.27
C HIS A 219 -9.95 10.50 21.70
N PRO A 220 -9.40 11.55 22.36
CA PRO A 220 -9.61 12.95 21.96
C PRO A 220 -9.14 13.23 20.52
N ARG A 221 -8.15 12.49 20.02
CA ARG A 221 -7.64 12.61 18.64
C ARG A 221 -8.39 11.73 17.62
N GLY A 222 -9.50 11.10 17.97
CA GLY A 222 -10.28 10.30 17.05
C GLY A 222 -10.08 8.78 17.18
N ARG A 223 -10.60 8.04 16.21
CA ARG A 223 -10.64 6.57 16.16
C ARG A 223 -9.35 5.98 15.66
N MET A 224 -9.03 4.78 16.11
CA MET A 224 -8.01 3.95 15.48
C MET A 224 -8.44 3.65 14.03
N PRO A 225 -7.54 3.81 13.03
CA PRO A 225 -7.84 3.45 11.65
C PRO A 225 -8.10 1.95 11.53
N SER A 226 -8.96 1.58 10.58
CA SER A 226 -9.12 0.18 10.18
C SER A 226 -8.07 -0.19 9.13
N ASN A 227 -7.96 -1.49 8.84
CA ASN A 227 -7.12 -1.99 7.76
C ASN A 227 -7.77 -1.86 6.37
N VAL A 228 -8.83 -1.06 6.24
CA VAL A 228 -9.50 -0.76 4.96
C VAL A 228 -9.30 0.70 4.61
N LEU A 229 -8.74 0.92 3.42
CA LEU A 229 -8.48 2.22 2.82
C LEU A 229 -9.47 2.42 1.67
N LEU A 230 -10.29 3.48 1.74
CA LEU A 230 -11.28 3.76 0.70
C LEU A 230 -10.77 4.88 -0.21
N GLN A 231 -10.66 4.59 -1.48
CA GLN A 231 -10.41 5.63 -2.48
C GLN A 231 -11.74 6.13 -3.03
N HIS A 232 -11.93 7.45 -3.05
CA HIS A 232 -13.08 8.08 -3.67
C HIS A 232 -13.02 7.96 -5.20
N GLY A 233 -14.16 8.13 -5.87
CA GLY A 233 -14.21 8.25 -7.33
C GLY A 233 -13.44 9.48 -7.84
N THR A 234 -13.05 9.46 -9.12
CA THR A 234 -12.19 10.51 -9.74
C THR A 234 -12.78 11.91 -9.73
N GLU A 235 -14.10 12.02 -9.70
CA GLU A 235 -14.82 13.29 -9.71
C GLU A 235 -15.24 13.74 -8.30
N CYS A 236 -14.86 12.98 -7.27
CA CYS A 236 -15.05 13.36 -5.88
C CYS A 236 -13.91 14.29 -5.45
N GLY A 237 -14.24 15.42 -4.85
CA GLY A 237 -13.25 16.38 -4.33
C GLY A 237 -13.50 16.76 -2.88
N PRO A 238 -12.54 17.39 -2.21
CA PRO A 238 -12.69 17.88 -0.85
C PRO A 238 -13.87 18.88 -0.79
N GLY A 239 -14.87 18.59 0.06
CA GLY A 239 -16.07 19.42 0.18
C GLY A 239 -17.13 19.21 -0.91
N GLY A 240 -16.89 18.32 -1.89
CA GLY A 240 -17.83 17.97 -2.95
C GLY A 240 -18.81 16.88 -2.55
N VAL A 241 -19.84 16.70 -3.38
CA VAL A 241 -20.75 15.55 -3.31
C VAL A 241 -20.06 14.38 -3.97
N CYS A 242 -20.03 13.23 -3.30
CA CYS A 242 -19.53 12.01 -3.91
C CYS A 242 -20.44 11.54 -5.04
N GLN A 243 -19.85 10.92 -6.07
CA GLN A 243 -20.60 10.21 -7.09
C GLN A 243 -21.39 9.04 -6.48
N ALA A 244 -22.51 8.67 -7.10
CA ALA A 244 -23.40 7.62 -6.60
C ALA A 244 -22.72 6.23 -6.49
N ASP A 245 -21.76 5.95 -7.35
CA ASP A 245 -20.97 4.71 -7.41
C ASP A 245 -19.64 4.79 -6.63
N CYS A 246 -19.37 5.91 -5.97
CA CYS A 246 -18.21 6.07 -5.11
C CYS A 246 -18.27 5.10 -3.92
N PRO A 247 -17.23 4.28 -3.64
CA PRO A 247 -17.24 3.33 -2.53
C PRO A 247 -17.55 3.97 -1.18
N ALA A 248 -17.02 5.16 -0.93
CA ALA A 248 -17.30 5.90 0.29
C ALA A 248 -18.77 6.32 0.39
N GLU A 249 -19.40 6.68 -0.74
CA GLU A 249 -20.82 7.03 -0.77
C GLU A 249 -21.72 5.80 -0.60
N LEU A 250 -21.39 4.69 -1.26
CA LEU A 250 -22.13 3.43 -1.10
C LEU A 250 -22.13 2.97 0.38
N ILE A 251 -20.99 3.05 1.06
CA ILE A 251 -20.90 2.74 2.50
C ILE A 251 -21.74 3.71 3.33
N ARG A 252 -21.76 5.00 2.98
CA ARG A 252 -22.61 6.00 3.64
C ARG A 252 -24.10 5.66 3.47
N LEU A 253 -24.52 5.33 2.25
CA LEU A 253 -25.92 5.00 1.96
C LEU A 253 -26.37 3.73 2.68
N GLN A 254 -25.54 2.70 2.75
CA GLN A 254 -25.82 1.48 3.53
C GLN A 254 -25.95 1.79 5.02
N GLY A 255 -25.10 2.67 5.55
CA GLY A 255 -25.19 3.12 6.94
C GLY A 255 -26.52 3.84 7.23
N LEU A 256 -27.01 4.66 6.29
CA LEU A 256 -28.31 5.34 6.41
C LEU A 256 -29.49 4.35 6.40
N ALA A 257 -29.39 3.27 5.63
CA ALA A 257 -30.42 2.23 5.57
C ALA A 257 -30.48 1.38 6.87
N SER A 258 -29.39 1.32 7.63
CA SER A 258 -29.38 0.63 8.91
C SER A 258 -30.07 1.49 9.97
N ARG A 259 -31.05 0.91 10.70
CA ARG A 259 -31.81 1.60 11.78
C ARG A 259 -30.98 1.95 13.02
N GLY A 260 -29.68 2.17 12.86
CA GLY A 260 -28.74 2.50 13.93
C GLY A 260 -28.67 4.00 14.26
N ARG A 261 -28.28 4.33 15.49
CA ARG A 261 -28.18 5.72 16.00
C ARG A 261 -27.07 6.56 15.32
N ASN A 262 -26.31 5.99 14.41
CA ASN A 262 -25.28 6.70 13.66
C ASN A 262 -25.12 6.12 12.25
N PRO A 263 -25.75 6.72 11.27
CA PRO A 263 -25.94 6.15 9.94
C PRO A 263 -24.67 6.20 9.07
N ASP A 264 -23.68 7.04 9.36
CA ASP A 264 -22.52 7.19 8.48
C ASP A 264 -21.41 6.18 8.82
N ALA A 265 -21.40 5.07 8.10
CA ALA A 265 -20.38 4.03 8.28
C ALA A 265 -18.99 4.44 7.74
N ARG A 266 -18.87 5.49 6.90
CA ARG A 266 -17.58 5.99 6.40
C ARG A 266 -16.63 6.38 7.53
N ARG A 267 -17.18 6.81 8.66
CA ARG A 267 -16.40 7.20 9.85
C ARG A 267 -15.47 6.13 10.40
N PHE A 268 -15.60 4.89 9.98
CA PHE A 268 -14.73 3.78 10.40
C PHE A 268 -13.54 3.57 9.49
N TYR A 269 -13.51 4.23 8.32
CA TYR A 269 -12.53 3.98 7.29
C TYR A 269 -11.73 5.23 6.98
N GLN A 270 -10.44 5.04 6.69
CA GLN A 270 -9.63 6.09 6.11
C GLN A 270 -10.06 6.31 4.67
N GLY A 271 -10.56 7.49 4.37
CA GLY A 271 -10.91 7.90 3.01
C GLY A 271 -9.81 8.75 2.40
N PHE A 272 -9.50 8.51 1.14
CA PHE A 272 -8.61 9.33 0.34
C PHE A 272 -9.42 9.96 -0.80
N TYR A 273 -9.46 11.29 -0.84
CA TYR A 273 -9.91 12.00 -2.01
C TYR A 273 -8.78 11.85 -3.01
N HIS A 274 -8.88 10.92 -3.85
CA HIS A 274 -8.24 10.89 -5.15
C HIS A 274 -7.91 9.48 -5.68
N HIS A 275 -8.33 9.27 -6.87
CA HIS A 275 -7.77 8.64 -8.05
C HIS A 275 -7.49 7.14 -8.00
N PRO A 276 -8.25 6.42 -8.82
CA PRO A 276 -7.94 5.02 -9.15
C PRO A 276 -6.65 4.86 -9.95
N LYS A 277 -6.14 5.97 -10.44
CA LYS A 277 -4.81 6.12 -11.03
C LYS A 277 -4.31 7.49 -10.58
N ALA A 278 -3.03 7.62 -10.30
CA ALA A 278 -2.41 8.92 -10.12
C ALA A 278 -2.90 9.87 -11.22
N PRO A 279 -3.33 11.10 -10.91
CA PRO A 279 -3.79 12.03 -11.91
C PRO A 279 -2.72 12.25 -12.98
N LEU A 280 -3.12 12.75 -14.13
CA LEU A 280 -2.15 13.07 -15.19
C LEU A 280 -1.04 14.00 -14.69
N SER A 281 -1.36 14.91 -13.74
CA SER A 281 -0.37 15.77 -13.08
C SER A 281 0.68 15.02 -12.24
N GLU A 282 0.34 13.83 -11.72
CA GLU A 282 1.28 12.95 -11.00
C GLU A 282 1.99 11.96 -11.95
N ARG A 283 1.59 11.91 -13.23
CA ARG A 283 2.17 11.05 -14.25
C ARG A 283 3.14 11.80 -15.11
N THR A 284 4.32 12.00 -14.57
CA THR A 284 5.43 12.55 -15.36
C THR A 284 5.70 11.63 -16.54
N SER A 285 5.83 12.22 -17.73
CA SER A 285 6.24 11.53 -18.95
C SER A 285 7.63 12.01 -19.34
N VAL A 286 8.52 11.06 -19.59
CA VAL A 286 9.83 11.33 -20.19
C VAL A 286 9.88 10.58 -21.50
N ASP A 287 10.18 11.27 -22.59
CA ASP A 287 10.23 10.71 -23.97
C ASP A 287 8.97 9.93 -24.38
N GLY A 288 7.79 10.38 -23.92
CA GLY A 288 6.52 9.72 -24.19
C GLY A 288 6.27 8.46 -23.35
N ILE A 289 7.17 8.09 -22.46
CA ILE A 289 7.03 6.96 -21.55
C ILE A 289 6.42 7.47 -20.25
N THR A 290 5.30 6.89 -19.85
CA THR A 290 4.67 7.10 -18.55
C THR A 290 4.66 5.81 -17.75
N GLY A 291 4.81 5.89 -16.43
CA GLY A 291 4.59 4.71 -15.58
C GLY A 291 3.16 4.19 -15.73
N PRO A 292 2.96 2.92 -16.08
CA PRO A 292 1.62 2.37 -16.28
C PRO A 292 0.83 2.22 -14.97
N THR A 293 1.52 2.13 -13.84
CA THR A 293 0.97 1.78 -12.52
C THR A 293 1.46 2.72 -11.42
N VAL A 294 1.30 4.04 -11.61
CA VAL A 294 1.67 5.02 -10.57
C VAL A 294 0.71 4.90 -9.39
N LYS A 295 1.24 4.68 -8.18
CA LYS A 295 0.44 4.66 -6.95
C LYS A 295 -0.08 6.05 -6.62
N ALA A 296 -1.32 6.10 -6.11
CA ALA A 296 -1.91 7.35 -5.63
C ALA A 296 -1.07 7.93 -4.48
N GLN A 297 -0.60 9.15 -4.65
CA GLN A 297 0.34 9.77 -3.72
C GLN A 297 -0.21 9.86 -2.30
N GLY A 298 -1.51 10.21 -2.14
CA GLY A 298 -2.13 10.28 -0.81
C GLY A 298 -2.14 8.95 -0.05
N VAL A 299 -2.23 7.80 -0.75
CA VAL A 299 -2.08 6.48 -0.13
C VAL A 299 -0.65 6.27 0.34
N MET A 300 0.34 6.62 -0.49
CA MET A 300 1.75 6.48 -0.13
C MET A 300 2.13 7.40 1.02
N ASP A 301 1.68 8.66 1.02
CA ASP A 301 1.90 9.62 2.12
C ASP A 301 1.34 9.08 3.45
N TRP A 302 0.16 8.44 3.41
CA TRP A 302 -0.45 7.84 4.59
C TRP A 302 0.32 6.60 5.08
N LEU A 303 0.80 5.74 4.17
CA LEU A 303 1.58 4.55 4.52
C LEU A 303 2.92 4.93 5.16
N VAL A 304 3.58 5.95 4.64
CA VAL A 304 4.81 6.52 5.24
C VAL A 304 4.50 7.07 6.63
N ALA A 305 3.46 7.91 6.78
CA ALA A 305 3.07 8.45 8.08
C ALA A 305 2.68 7.36 9.10
N LEU A 306 2.10 6.24 8.63
CA LEU A 306 1.75 5.09 9.47
C LEU A 306 2.97 4.33 9.97
N ALA A 307 3.97 4.10 9.10
CA ALA A 307 5.02 3.11 9.34
C ALA A 307 6.36 3.71 9.78
N VAL A 308 6.59 5.03 9.59
CA VAL A 308 7.92 5.62 9.69
C VAL A 308 7.91 6.90 10.53
N ARG A 309 8.97 7.12 11.28
CA ARG A 309 9.21 8.35 12.05
C ARG A 309 10.17 9.28 11.30
N PRO A 310 10.10 10.61 11.53
CA PRO A 310 11.08 11.53 11.00
C PRO A 310 12.51 11.10 11.37
N GLY A 311 13.43 11.15 10.41
CA GLY A 311 14.83 10.76 10.58
C GLY A 311 15.11 9.27 10.35
N GLU A 312 14.10 8.41 10.23
CA GLU A 312 14.25 7.01 9.85
C GLU A 312 14.56 6.86 8.35
N LEU A 313 14.96 5.66 7.94
CA LEU A 313 15.37 5.33 6.59
C LEU A 313 14.44 4.25 6.01
N VAL A 314 13.85 4.53 4.86
CA VAL A 314 12.95 3.64 4.12
C VAL A 314 13.64 3.03 2.92
N LEU A 315 13.38 1.75 2.66
CA LEU A 315 13.75 1.07 1.41
C LEU A 315 12.51 0.87 0.53
N ASP A 316 12.65 1.14 -0.75
CA ASP A 316 11.76 0.65 -1.81
C ASP A 316 12.58 -0.07 -2.88
N PRO A 317 12.66 -1.42 -2.83
CA PRO A 317 13.44 -2.19 -3.79
C PRO A 317 12.83 -2.24 -5.20
N PHE A 318 11.64 -1.67 -5.40
CA PHE A 318 10.95 -1.58 -6.70
C PHE A 318 10.37 -0.18 -6.86
N ALA A 319 11.26 0.83 -6.93
CA ALA A 319 10.88 2.24 -6.85
C ALA A 319 9.92 2.71 -7.96
N GLY A 320 9.90 2.03 -9.11
CA GLY A 320 9.02 2.34 -10.22
C GLY A 320 9.14 3.80 -10.64
N THR A 321 8.08 4.57 -10.51
CA THR A 321 8.09 6.01 -10.78
C THR A 321 8.35 6.88 -9.54
N GLY A 322 8.78 6.29 -8.42
CA GLY A 322 9.25 6.99 -7.22
C GLY A 322 8.16 7.49 -6.28
N SER A 323 6.96 6.91 -6.29
CA SER A 323 5.86 7.38 -5.42
C SER A 323 6.18 7.23 -3.93
N THR A 324 6.86 6.15 -3.53
CA THR A 324 7.35 5.95 -2.16
C THR A 324 8.39 7.00 -1.78
N LEU A 325 9.38 7.22 -2.65
CA LEU A 325 10.46 8.18 -2.39
C LEU A 325 9.92 9.61 -2.23
N LEU A 326 8.96 10.00 -3.07
CA LEU A 326 8.30 11.31 -2.97
C LEU A 326 7.48 11.45 -1.69
N ALA A 327 6.79 10.40 -1.25
CA ALA A 327 6.07 10.41 0.03
C ALA A 327 7.04 10.59 1.21
N CYS A 328 8.17 9.89 1.17
CA CYS A 328 9.25 10.03 2.16
C CYS A 328 9.81 11.45 2.18
N ALA A 329 10.14 12.01 1.01
CA ALA A 329 10.68 13.38 0.91
C ALA A 329 9.71 14.43 1.47
N ARG A 330 8.42 14.33 1.17
CA ARG A 330 7.37 15.21 1.73
C ARG A 330 7.23 15.09 3.25
N ALA A 331 7.48 13.90 3.80
CA ALA A 331 7.42 13.64 5.23
C ALA A 331 8.74 13.97 5.96
N GLY A 332 9.79 14.42 5.28
CA GLY A 332 11.11 14.62 5.85
C GLY A 332 11.77 13.31 6.31
N VAL A 333 11.44 12.19 5.65
CA VAL A 333 11.94 10.85 5.91
C VAL A 333 12.98 10.51 4.86
N ARG A 334 14.09 9.90 5.29
CA ARG A 334 15.11 9.44 4.34
C ARG A 334 14.67 8.18 3.62
N SER A 335 15.06 8.04 2.34
CA SER A 335 14.69 6.89 1.54
C SER A 335 15.75 6.49 0.52
N VAL A 336 15.79 5.19 0.24
CA VAL A 336 16.57 4.61 -0.86
C VAL A 336 15.61 3.82 -1.73
N GLY A 337 15.60 4.12 -3.03
CA GLY A 337 14.90 3.35 -4.05
C GLY A 337 15.87 2.56 -4.90
N ILE A 338 15.45 1.37 -5.34
CA ILE A 338 16.15 0.61 -6.37
C ILE A 338 15.23 0.49 -7.58
N GLU A 339 15.72 0.77 -8.78
CA GLU A 339 14.93 0.68 -10.01
C GLU A 339 15.81 0.15 -11.15
N ILE A 340 15.29 -0.86 -11.85
CA ILE A 340 16.02 -1.50 -12.94
C ILE A 340 15.78 -0.84 -14.31
N GLU A 341 14.62 -0.22 -14.49
CA GLU A 341 14.20 0.35 -15.76
C GLU A 341 14.73 1.80 -15.91
N ASP A 342 15.62 2.01 -16.85
CA ASP A 342 16.26 3.31 -17.12
C ASP A 342 15.21 4.45 -17.30
N ALA A 343 14.13 4.16 -18.03
CA ALA A 343 13.06 5.13 -18.25
C ALA A 343 12.38 5.56 -16.93
N TYR A 344 12.24 4.66 -15.95
CA TYR A 344 11.66 4.98 -14.66
C TYR A 344 12.64 5.75 -13.79
N VAL A 345 13.93 5.44 -13.86
CA VAL A 345 14.99 6.23 -13.24
C VAL A 345 14.91 7.69 -13.69
N GLN A 346 14.74 7.96 -14.98
CA GLN A 346 14.60 9.31 -15.50
C GLN A 346 13.31 9.99 -15.01
N ILE A 347 12.21 9.26 -14.97
CA ILE A 347 10.94 9.78 -14.41
C ILE A 347 11.10 10.18 -12.94
N ILE A 348 11.78 9.36 -12.12
CA ILE A 348 12.06 9.69 -10.72
C ILE A 348 12.84 10.99 -10.62
N ARG A 349 13.94 11.11 -11.38
CA ARG A 349 14.77 12.31 -11.39
C ARG A 349 13.99 13.57 -11.74
N GLU A 350 13.13 13.51 -12.77
CA GLU A 350 12.28 14.64 -13.16
C GLU A 350 11.26 15.00 -12.07
N ARG A 351 10.64 14.02 -11.43
CA ARG A 351 9.69 14.27 -10.34
C ARG A 351 10.36 14.94 -9.14
N PHE A 352 11.60 14.58 -8.82
CA PHE A 352 12.37 15.21 -7.76
C PHE A 352 12.81 16.63 -8.11
N ARG A 353 13.24 16.90 -9.34
CA ARG A 353 13.51 18.26 -9.81
C ARG A 353 12.29 19.16 -9.66
N ALA A 354 11.12 18.69 -10.10
CA ALA A 354 9.88 19.43 -9.96
C ALA A 354 9.45 19.66 -8.49
N LEU A 355 9.93 18.85 -7.53
CA LEU A 355 9.69 19.05 -6.11
C LEU A 355 10.58 20.14 -5.52
N THR A 356 11.82 20.28 -6.01
CA THR A 356 12.77 21.30 -5.55
C THR A 356 12.52 22.69 -6.13
N ASP A 357 11.79 22.79 -7.24
CA ASP A 357 11.47 24.04 -7.91
C ASP A 357 10.20 24.71 -7.35
N GLN A 358 9.54 24.12 -6.33
CA GLN A 358 8.36 24.64 -5.65
C GLN A 358 8.71 25.25 -4.28
#